data_3b7f31ba43772fc71d075be87872d9b1
#
_entry.id   3b7f31ba43772fc71d075be87872d9b1
#
_cell.length_a   1.000
_cell.length_b   1.000
_cell.length_c   1.000
_cell.angle_alpha   90.00
_cell.angle_beta   90.00
_cell.angle_gamma   90.00
#
_symmetry.space_group_name_H-M   'P 1'
#
loop_
_entity.id
_entity.type
_entity.pdbx_description
1 polymer ?
#
loop_
_entity_poly.entity_id
_entity_poly.type
_entity_poly.pdbx_seq_one_letter_code
_entity_poly.pdbx_strand_id
1 'polypeptide(L)'
;MKNRILLFAFTLLWNVLVAQTNPVDSTVSVKIEKFNGTTYLGKIISDDGREILLETSNIGRIYIPKNEIKTMSSEKTHELNITGKPAEYFAFNTRYAFTNNALPIKKGDHYASISWYGPEVHFAVSKGLSVGVMSTWLAVPVVLAIKYTLPSKNEKLHFSIGSLLGSSSYANNFKGFGGLQWGTVTYGNTINNLSFSLGYGYIKVGDMSSVAVPGTYVSPNYPMYNDEESPLRASPIFSFAGIVKVSKKASLFFDSMISISEQEKTFTAFEGGYDPQTGKESPFITKVTRENLWTSAFILMPGMRFKIKETQSFQVSLAGISVMDKNESSSFPFPLLHWYFKF
;
A
#
# COMPACT_ATOMS: atom_id res chain seq x y z
N MET A 1 17.82 16.18 -20.61
CA MET A 1 17.51 15.72 -19.25
C MET A 1 16.80 14.36 -19.19
N LYS A 2 16.00 13.95 -20.19
CA LYS A 2 15.26 12.67 -20.22
C LYS A 2 16.12 11.40 -20.06
N ASN A 3 17.33 11.37 -20.64
CA ASN A 3 18.17 10.17 -20.59
C ASN A 3 18.89 9.93 -19.25
N ARG A 4 19.00 10.95 -18.39
CA ARG A 4 19.68 10.82 -17.07
C ARG A 4 18.79 10.19 -16.00
N ILE A 5 17.46 10.37 -16.11
CA ILE A 5 16.49 9.78 -15.18
C ILE A 5 16.35 8.27 -15.42
N LEU A 6 16.38 7.85 -16.69
CA LEU A 6 16.33 6.42 -17.06
C LEU A 6 17.57 5.68 -16.59
N LEU A 7 18.74 6.30 -16.68
CA LEU A 7 20.02 5.71 -16.23
C LEU A 7 20.04 5.55 -14.70
N PHE A 8 19.49 6.51 -13.96
CA PHE A 8 19.41 6.45 -12.50
C PHE A 8 18.46 5.37 -12.02
N ALA A 9 17.32 5.18 -12.68
CA ALA A 9 16.39 4.08 -12.39
C ALA A 9 16.99 2.71 -12.70
N PHE A 10 17.78 2.59 -13.76
CA PHE A 10 18.43 1.34 -14.13
C PHE A 10 19.60 0.98 -13.20
N THR A 11 20.36 1.95 -12.72
CA THR A 11 21.45 1.73 -11.74
C THR A 11 20.92 1.34 -10.36
N LEU A 12 19.75 1.85 -9.95
CA LEU A 12 19.07 1.43 -8.72
C LEU A 12 18.58 -0.03 -8.80
N LEU A 13 18.02 -0.45 -9.93
CA LEU A 13 17.59 -1.82 -10.17
C LEU A 13 18.77 -2.81 -10.21
N TRP A 14 19.93 -2.39 -10.75
CA TRP A 14 21.12 -3.25 -10.83
C TRP A 14 21.76 -3.52 -9.47
N ASN A 15 21.78 -2.53 -8.58
CA ASN A 15 22.30 -2.70 -7.22
C ASN A 15 21.43 -3.61 -6.33
N VAL A 16 20.13 -3.74 -6.62
CA VAL A 16 19.25 -4.68 -5.90
C VAL A 16 19.50 -6.14 -6.30
N LEU A 17 19.99 -6.38 -7.52
CA LEU A 17 20.28 -7.72 -8.03
C LEU A 17 21.61 -8.33 -7.51
N VAL A 18 22.57 -7.49 -7.10
CA VAL A 18 23.90 -7.95 -6.66
C VAL A 18 23.96 -8.26 -5.15
N ALA A 19 22.96 -7.87 -4.37
CA ALA A 19 22.95 -8.01 -2.90
C ALA A 19 22.48 -9.40 -2.39
N GLN A 20 22.42 -10.42 -3.24
CA GLN A 20 21.96 -11.76 -2.85
C GLN A 20 23.09 -12.77 -2.74
N THR A 21 23.95 -12.62 -1.73
CA THR A 21 24.65 -13.77 -1.17
C THR A 21 24.18 -13.92 0.28
N ASN A 22 23.18 -14.79 0.49
CA ASN A 22 22.66 -15.10 1.81
C ASN A 22 23.47 -16.22 2.45
N PRO A 23 23.90 -16.08 3.72
CA PRO A 23 24.09 -17.25 4.55
C PRO A 23 22.70 -17.83 4.87
N VAL A 24 22.56 -19.11 4.65
CA VAL A 24 21.36 -19.89 5.01
C VAL A 24 21.25 -19.89 6.54
N ASP A 25 20.45 -18.99 7.08
CA ASP A 25 20.06 -19.00 8.49
C ASP A 25 18.76 -19.81 8.59
N SER A 26 18.94 -21.15 8.70
CA SER A 26 17.82 -22.07 8.92
C SER A 26 17.40 -22.03 10.39
N THR A 27 16.59 -21.06 10.78
CA THR A 27 15.92 -21.05 12.07
C THR A 27 14.71 -21.97 12.07
N VAL A 28 14.95 -23.28 12.04
CA VAL A 28 13.89 -24.26 12.24
C VAL A 28 13.76 -24.49 13.75
N SER A 29 12.64 -24.08 14.32
CA SER A 29 12.29 -24.46 15.69
C SER A 29 11.79 -25.89 15.71
N VAL A 30 12.26 -26.66 16.68
CA VAL A 30 11.93 -28.06 16.85
C VAL A 30 11.17 -28.23 18.15
N LYS A 31 10.07 -28.97 18.09
CA LYS A 31 9.34 -29.45 19.28
C LYS A 31 9.85 -30.83 19.64
N ILE A 32 10.39 -30.96 20.83
CA ILE A 32 10.87 -32.21 21.40
C ILE A 32 9.95 -32.62 22.55
N GLU A 33 9.34 -33.80 22.44
CA GLU A 33 8.55 -34.44 23.50
C GLU A 33 9.37 -35.59 24.08
N LYS A 34 9.60 -35.60 25.38
CA LYS A 34 10.27 -36.69 26.12
C LYS A 34 9.27 -37.77 26.51
N PHE A 35 9.77 -38.99 26.77
CA PHE A 35 8.95 -40.11 27.25
C PHE A 35 8.20 -39.81 28.56
N ASN A 36 8.71 -38.89 29.39
CA ASN A 36 8.03 -38.45 30.62
C ASN A 36 6.90 -37.41 30.38
N GLY A 37 6.57 -37.10 29.10
CA GLY A 37 5.55 -36.12 28.72
C GLY A 37 6.01 -34.65 28.70
N THR A 38 7.26 -34.39 29.13
CA THR A 38 7.79 -33.01 29.10
C THR A 38 8.04 -32.60 27.66
N THR A 39 7.59 -31.39 27.30
CA THR A 39 7.77 -30.84 25.93
C THR A 39 8.65 -29.62 25.95
N TYR A 40 9.62 -29.57 25.07
CA TYR A 40 10.50 -28.44 24.86
C TYR A 40 10.32 -27.91 23.42
N LEU A 41 10.35 -26.60 23.30
CA LEU A 41 10.34 -25.91 22.00
C LEU A 41 11.55 -25.02 21.94
N GLY A 42 12.35 -25.16 20.88
CA GLY A 42 13.56 -24.36 20.74
C GLY A 42 14.29 -24.62 19.43
N LYS A 43 15.45 -23.99 19.29
CA LYS A 43 16.36 -24.13 18.16
C LYS A 43 17.45 -25.15 18.51
N ILE A 44 17.70 -26.10 17.62
CA ILE A 44 18.85 -27.00 17.78
C ILE A 44 20.12 -26.20 17.50
N ILE A 45 20.99 -26.10 18.49
CA ILE A 45 22.31 -25.46 18.35
C ILE A 45 23.34 -26.49 17.93
N SER A 46 23.24 -27.70 18.50
CA SER A 46 24.16 -28.80 18.18
C SER A 46 23.46 -30.15 18.38
N ASP A 47 23.83 -31.12 17.58
CA ASP A 47 23.43 -32.54 17.68
C ASP A 47 24.69 -33.38 17.52
N ASP A 48 25.14 -34.00 18.60
CA ASP A 48 26.35 -34.83 18.60
C ASP A 48 26.07 -36.33 18.42
N GLY A 49 24.81 -36.66 18.13
CA GLY A 49 24.35 -38.05 17.94
C GLY A 49 23.89 -38.74 19.22
N ARG A 50 24.29 -38.28 20.40
CA ARG A 50 23.87 -38.78 21.70
C ARG A 50 22.90 -37.86 22.41
N GLU A 51 23.14 -36.57 22.32
CA GLU A 51 22.32 -35.53 22.91
C GLU A 51 22.11 -34.36 21.94
N ILE A 52 21.07 -33.59 22.20
CA ILE A 52 20.72 -32.40 21.45
C ILE A 52 20.86 -31.18 22.37
N LEU A 53 21.67 -30.20 21.97
CA LEU A 53 21.70 -28.91 22.61
C LEU A 53 20.59 -28.04 22.00
N LEU A 54 19.54 -27.79 22.80
CA LEU A 54 18.40 -26.99 22.40
C LEU A 54 18.45 -25.64 23.11
N GLU A 55 18.35 -24.55 22.34
CA GLU A 55 18.18 -23.20 22.83
C GLU A 55 16.69 -22.89 22.93
N THR A 56 16.17 -22.78 24.13
CA THR A 56 14.76 -22.46 24.40
C THR A 56 14.61 -21.01 24.85
N SER A 57 13.48 -20.40 24.56
CA SER A 57 13.21 -19.00 24.95
C SER A 57 12.97 -18.79 26.43
N ASN A 58 12.56 -19.85 27.17
CA ASN A 58 12.12 -19.73 28.55
C ASN A 58 13.16 -20.24 29.55
N ILE A 59 14.02 -21.23 29.16
CA ILE A 59 14.91 -21.94 30.07
C ILE A 59 16.38 -21.71 29.67
N GLY A 60 16.61 -21.10 28.46
CA GLY A 60 17.94 -20.97 27.89
C GLY A 60 18.40 -22.26 27.21
N ARG A 61 19.70 -22.59 27.32
CA ARG A 61 20.29 -23.76 26.66
C ARG A 61 20.17 -24.99 27.53
N ILE A 62 19.62 -26.06 26.98
CA ILE A 62 19.45 -27.34 27.66
C ILE A 62 19.99 -28.47 26.80
N TYR A 63 20.62 -29.46 27.43
CA TYR A 63 21.01 -30.72 26.80
C TYR A 63 19.90 -31.75 27.00
N ILE A 64 19.47 -32.38 25.90
CA ILE A 64 18.43 -33.41 25.91
C ILE A 64 19.03 -34.72 25.36
N PRO A 65 19.21 -35.74 26.20
CA PRO A 65 19.67 -37.06 25.70
C PRO A 65 18.67 -37.65 24.72
N LYS A 66 19.15 -38.16 23.59
CA LYS A 66 18.28 -38.70 22.52
C LYS A 66 17.47 -39.92 22.96
N ASN A 67 17.96 -40.68 23.91
CA ASN A 67 17.24 -41.81 24.47
C ASN A 67 16.02 -41.42 25.31
N GLU A 68 15.91 -40.15 25.70
CA GLU A 68 14.73 -39.60 26.40
C GLU A 68 13.69 -38.99 25.47
N ILE A 69 14.02 -38.87 24.19
CA ILE A 69 13.16 -38.25 23.19
C ILE A 69 12.15 -39.25 22.66
N LYS A 70 10.87 -38.99 22.89
CA LYS A 70 9.75 -39.76 22.34
C LYS A 70 9.43 -39.38 20.93
N THR A 71 9.29 -38.05 20.67
CA THR A 71 9.03 -37.50 19.35
C THR A 71 9.80 -36.21 19.16
N MET A 72 10.26 -35.99 17.95
CA MET A 72 10.87 -34.76 17.49
C MET A 72 10.17 -34.34 16.19
N SER A 73 9.49 -33.22 16.22
CA SER A 73 8.80 -32.66 15.06
C SER A 73 9.37 -31.27 14.74
N SER A 74 9.67 -31.07 13.47
CA SER A 74 10.03 -29.75 12.95
C SER A 74 8.75 -28.94 12.84
N GLU A 75 8.54 -28.00 13.77
CA GLU A 75 7.52 -26.99 13.57
C GLU A 75 8.10 -25.87 12.72
N LYS A 76 7.49 -25.62 11.56
CA LYS A 76 7.73 -24.39 10.83
C LYS A 76 7.44 -23.24 11.78
N THR A 77 8.45 -22.43 12.05
CA THR A 77 8.41 -21.37 13.05
C THR A 77 7.21 -20.46 12.84
N HIS A 78 6.12 -20.71 13.57
CA HIS A 78 5.18 -19.65 13.88
C HIS A 78 5.87 -18.76 14.91
N GLU A 79 6.02 -17.48 14.63
CA GLU A 79 6.55 -16.51 15.58
C GLU A 79 5.83 -16.67 16.92
N LEU A 80 6.59 -17.03 17.97
CA LEU A 80 6.05 -17.15 19.32
C LEU A 80 5.86 -15.74 19.89
N ASN A 81 4.68 -15.49 20.43
CA ASN A 81 4.47 -14.32 21.29
C ASN A 81 5.33 -14.44 22.55
N ILE A 82 5.62 -13.32 23.23
CA ILE A 82 6.36 -13.21 24.50
C ILE A 82 5.81 -14.14 25.59
N THR A 83 4.61 -14.70 25.42
CA THR A 83 3.93 -15.63 26.32
C THR A 83 4.10 -17.12 25.94
N GLY A 84 4.97 -17.46 24.96
CA GLY A 84 5.21 -18.87 24.54
C GLY A 84 4.06 -19.51 23.75
N LYS A 85 3.01 -18.76 23.42
CA LYS A 85 1.95 -19.24 22.50
C LYS A 85 2.34 -18.93 21.06
N PRO A 86 1.97 -19.80 20.08
CA PRO A 86 2.15 -19.47 18.68
C PRO A 86 1.58 -18.10 18.40
N ALA A 87 2.36 -17.22 17.76
CA ALA A 87 1.84 -15.93 17.32
C ALA A 87 0.65 -16.22 16.40
N GLU A 88 -0.54 -15.79 16.80
CA GLU A 88 -1.71 -15.89 15.92
C GLU A 88 -1.43 -15.02 14.68
N TYR A 89 -1.08 -15.70 13.59
CA TYR A 89 -0.83 -15.06 12.32
C TYR A 89 -2.18 -14.59 11.75
N PHE A 90 -2.40 -13.30 11.73
CA PHE A 90 -3.49 -12.74 10.95
C PHE A 90 -3.05 -12.69 9.48
N ALA A 91 -3.86 -13.27 8.61
CA ALA A 91 -3.67 -13.09 7.18
C ALA A 91 -3.69 -11.58 6.85
N PHE A 92 -2.76 -11.14 5.96
CA PHE A 92 -2.72 -9.76 5.44
C PHE A 92 -2.21 -8.70 6.41
N ASN A 93 -1.29 -9.06 7.27
CA ASN A 93 -0.72 -8.17 8.30
C ASN A 93 0.07 -6.98 7.73
N THR A 94 0.37 -6.99 6.43
CA THR A 94 1.13 -5.91 5.78
C THR A 94 0.26 -4.79 5.21
N ARG A 95 -1.07 -4.92 5.29
CA ARG A 95 -2.03 -3.95 4.75
C ARG A 95 -2.95 -3.38 5.84
N TYR A 96 -3.28 -2.11 5.71
CA TYR A 96 -4.42 -1.48 6.38
C TYR A 96 -5.62 -1.45 5.43
N ALA A 97 -6.18 -0.31 5.09
CA ALA A 97 -7.18 -0.20 4.02
C ALA A 97 -6.51 0.07 2.67
N PHE A 98 -5.88 1.22 2.52
CA PHE A 98 -5.13 1.62 1.32
C PHE A 98 -3.62 1.55 1.54
N THR A 99 -3.15 1.95 2.72
CA THR A 99 -1.72 2.00 3.00
C THR A 99 -1.16 0.66 3.47
N ASN A 100 0.15 0.57 3.46
CA ASN A 100 0.91 -0.59 3.90
C ASN A 100 1.73 -0.24 5.13
N ASN A 101 1.96 -1.22 6.01
CA ASN A 101 3.00 -1.12 7.01
C ASN A 101 4.36 -1.60 6.46
N ALA A 102 5.43 -1.42 7.24
CA ALA A 102 6.78 -1.84 6.89
C ALA A 102 7.13 -3.26 7.34
N LEU A 103 6.17 -4.03 7.83
CA LEU A 103 6.43 -5.41 8.24
C LEU A 103 6.85 -6.27 7.06
N PRO A 104 7.81 -7.20 7.26
CA PRO A 104 8.28 -8.07 6.19
C PRO A 104 7.20 -9.09 5.81
N ILE A 105 7.07 -9.32 4.52
CA ILE A 105 6.30 -10.43 3.98
C ILE A 105 7.21 -11.66 3.84
N LYS A 106 6.70 -12.85 4.12
CA LYS A 106 7.45 -14.11 3.94
C LYS A 106 7.36 -14.54 2.47
N LYS A 107 8.44 -15.10 1.93
CA LYS A 107 8.42 -15.68 0.59
C LYS A 107 7.29 -16.73 0.47
N GLY A 108 6.48 -16.64 -0.57
CA GLY A 108 5.33 -17.52 -0.79
C GLY A 108 4.05 -17.09 -0.06
N ASP A 109 4.04 -16.01 0.70
CA ASP A 109 2.83 -15.43 1.30
C ASP A 109 2.08 -14.59 0.26
N HIS A 110 1.64 -15.23 -0.83
CA HIS A 110 0.87 -14.58 -1.87
C HIS A 110 -0.55 -14.29 -1.37
N TYR A 111 -1.12 -13.18 -1.81
CA TYR A 111 -2.51 -12.88 -1.49
C TYR A 111 -3.21 -12.13 -2.60
N ALA A 112 -4.52 -12.29 -2.64
CA ALA A 112 -5.43 -11.48 -3.42
C ALA A 112 -6.39 -10.74 -2.50
N SER A 113 -6.86 -9.60 -2.96
CA SER A 113 -7.93 -8.86 -2.31
C SER A 113 -8.98 -8.47 -3.33
N ILE A 114 -10.23 -8.60 -2.94
CA ILE A 114 -11.38 -8.13 -3.69
C ILE A 114 -12.03 -7.03 -2.87
N SER A 115 -12.04 -5.84 -3.44
CA SER A 115 -12.75 -4.71 -2.88
C SER A 115 -13.89 -4.31 -3.80
N TRP A 116 -14.75 -3.46 -3.29
CA TRP A 116 -15.84 -2.97 -4.12
C TRP A 116 -15.33 -2.08 -5.29
N TYR A 117 -14.17 -1.44 -5.18
CA TYR A 117 -13.57 -0.67 -6.27
C TYR A 117 -12.80 -1.54 -7.27
N GLY A 118 -12.38 -2.75 -6.90
CA GLY A 118 -11.69 -3.65 -7.82
C GLY A 118 -10.84 -4.72 -7.16
N PRO A 119 -10.26 -5.62 -7.97
CA PRO A 119 -9.36 -6.67 -7.53
C PRO A 119 -7.91 -6.20 -7.43
N GLU A 120 -7.16 -6.86 -6.55
CA GLU A 120 -5.70 -6.77 -6.47
C GLU A 120 -5.09 -8.14 -6.16
N VAL A 121 -3.89 -8.38 -6.69
CA VAL A 121 -3.11 -9.60 -6.45
C VAL A 121 -1.69 -9.22 -6.11
N HIS A 122 -1.12 -9.82 -5.08
CA HIS A 122 0.24 -9.57 -4.60
C HIS A 122 1.03 -10.87 -4.46
N PHE A 123 2.23 -10.86 -4.98
CA PHE A 123 3.18 -11.97 -4.92
C PHE A 123 4.34 -11.63 -4.00
N ALA A 124 4.55 -12.42 -2.97
CA ALA A 124 5.72 -12.36 -2.12
C ALA A 124 6.88 -13.09 -2.81
N VAL A 125 7.66 -12.35 -3.59
CA VAL A 125 8.75 -12.89 -4.44
C VAL A 125 9.93 -13.36 -3.61
N SER A 126 10.26 -12.58 -2.57
CA SER A 126 11.32 -12.95 -1.62
C SER A 126 10.97 -12.45 -0.21
N LYS A 127 11.83 -12.74 0.77
CA LYS A 127 11.67 -12.19 2.12
C LYS A 127 11.72 -10.65 2.06
N GLY A 128 10.60 -10.02 2.37
CA GLY A 128 10.47 -8.57 2.39
C GLY A 128 10.11 -7.92 1.04
N LEU A 129 10.19 -8.64 -0.09
CA LEU A 129 9.82 -8.10 -1.40
C LEU A 129 8.47 -8.63 -1.86
N SER A 130 7.57 -7.73 -2.15
CA SER A 130 6.29 -8.04 -2.81
C SER A 130 6.08 -7.21 -4.06
N VAL A 131 5.47 -7.85 -5.06
CA VAL A 131 5.06 -7.23 -6.33
C VAL A 131 3.60 -7.55 -6.53
N GLY A 132 2.80 -6.58 -6.94
CA GLY A 132 1.37 -6.77 -7.13
C GLY A 132 0.82 -5.98 -8.30
N VAL A 133 -0.37 -6.36 -8.70
CA VAL A 133 -1.17 -5.65 -9.69
C VAL A 133 -2.52 -5.38 -9.07
N MET A 134 -3.01 -4.17 -9.23
CA MET A 134 -4.31 -3.73 -8.75
C MET A 134 -5.02 -2.94 -9.85
N SER A 135 -6.34 -3.00 -9.83
CA SER A 135 -7.16 -2.30 -10.81
C SER A 135 -8.57 -2.07 -10.29
N THR A 136 -9.34 -1.26 -11.00
CA THR A 136 -10.81 -1.23 -10.83
C THR A 136 -11.45 -2.39 -11.60
N TRP A 137 -12.74 -2.59 -11.39
CA TRP A 137 -13.53 -3.58 -12.15
C TRP A 137 -13.56 -3.31 -13.66
N LEU A 138 -13.30 -2.07 -14.05
CA LEU A 138 -13.22 -1.65 -15.45
C LEU A 138 -11.80 -1.72 -16.01
N ALA A 139 -10.82 -2.23 -15.25
CA ALA A 139 -9.40 -2.21 -15.59
C ALA A 139 -8.84 -0.80 -15.92
N VAL A 140 -9.37 0.24 -15.27
CA VAL A 140 -8.99 1.65 -15.42
C VAL A 140 -8.96 2.32 -14.04
N PRO A 141 -7.79 2.70 -13.51
CA PRO A 141 -6.45 2.41 -14.01
C PRO A 141 -6.00 0.97 -13.76
N VAL A 142 -4.92 0.56 -14.42
CA VAL A 142 -4.11 -0.60 -14.03
C VAL A 142 -2.87 -0.09 -13.33
N VAL A 143 -2.56 -0.65 -12.16
CA VAL A 143 -1.47 -0.20 -11.28
C VAL A 143 -0.57 -1.36 -10.91
N LEU A 144 0.73 -1.20 -11.14
CA LEU A 144 1.78 -2.07 -10.62
C LEU A 144 2.20 -1.56 -9.23
N ALA A 145 2.27 -2.46 -8.27
CA ALA A 145 2.69 -2.18 -6.90
C ALA A 145 3.98 -2.94 -6.57
N ILE A 146 4.96 -2.26 -6.02
CA ILE A 146 6.20 -2.86 -5.54
C ILE A 146 6.45 -2.37 -4.12
N LYS A 147 6.80 -3.27 -3.20
CA LYS A 147 7.17 -2.93 -1.84
C LYS A 147 8.37 -3.76 -1.40
N TYR A 148 9.34 -3.11 -0.79
CA TYR A 148 10.49 -3.75 -0.18
C TYR A 148 10.66 -3.32 1.27
N THR A 149 10.68 -4.31 2.18
CA THR A 149 10.98 -4.10 3.60
C THR A 149 12.48 -4.23 3.82
N LEU A 150 13.08 -3.20 4.39
CA LEU A 150 14.50 -3.17 4.71
C LEU A 150 14.80 -4.13 5.87
N PRO A 151 15.90 -4.87 5.84
CA PRO A 151 16.33 -5.69 6.96
C PRO A 151 16.53 -4.84 8.21
N SER A 152 15.93 -5.23 9.33
CA SER A 152 16.09 -4.57 10.63
C SER A 152 16.56 -5.56 11.67
N LYS A 153 17.49 -5.13 12.54
CA LYS A 153 17.87 -5.89 13.74
C LYS A 153 16.88 -5.69 14.90
N ASN A 154 16.07 -4.66 14.82
CA ASN A 154 15.06 -4.37 15.84
C ASN A 154 13.76 -5.09 15.49
N GLU A 155 13.26 -5.93 16.41
CA GLU A 155 12.05 -6.72 16.24
C GLU A 155 10.76 -5.88 16.23
N LYS A 156 10.81 -4.65 16.73
CA LYS A 156 9.66 -3.74 16.83
C LYS A 156 9.67 -2.60 15.84
N LEU A 157 10.83 -2.29 15.25
CA LEU A 157 10.97 -1.15 14.34
C LEU A 157 11.34 -1.62 12.94
N HIS A 158 10.48 -1.35 12.00
CA HIS A 158 10.60 -1.79 10.60
C HIS A 158 10.55 -0.61 9.65
N PHE A 159 11.27 -0.72 8.55
CA PHE A 159 11.32 0.28 7.49
C PHE A 159 11.00 -0.38 6.15
N SER A 160 10.28 0.31 5.29
CA SER A 160 10.04 -0.14 3.92
C SER A 160 9.99 1.02 2.95
N ILE A 161 10.26 0.71 1.70
CA ILE A 161 10.04 1.59 0.57
C ILE A 161 9.08 0.92 -0.40
N GLY A 162 8.33 1.73 -1.14
CA GLY A 162 7.40 1.19 -2.12
C GLY A 162 7.16 2.14 -3.28
N SER A 163 6.57 1.59 -4.32
CA SER A 163 6.22 2.31 -5.53
C SER A 163 4.91 1.77 -6.11
N LEU A 164 4.03 2.67 -6.51
CA LEU A 164 2.92 2.41 -7.41
C LEU A 164 3.21 3.07 -8.74
N LEU A 165 2.92 2.37 -9.82
CA LEU A 165 3.02 2.87 -11.18
C LEU A 165 1.73 2.50 -11.90
N GLY A 166 0.97 3.50 -12.32
CA GLY A 166 -0.35 3.32 -12.91
C GLY A 166 -0.47 3.88 -14.31
N SER A 167 -1.37 3.29 -15.07
CA SER A 167 -1.77 3.76 -16.40
C SER A 167 -3.29 3.82 -16.49
N SER A 168 -3.79 4.80 -17.22
CA SER A 168 -5.22 4.92 -17.55
C SER A 168 -5.75 3.79 -18.44
N SER A 169 -4.88 2.88 -18.88
CA SER A 169 -5.26 1.72 -19.68
C SER A 169 -5.98 2.13 -21.00
N TYR A 170 -6.90 1.31 -21.46
CA TYR A 170 -7.61 1.49 -22.73
C TYR A 170 -8.55 2.72 -22.76
N ALA A 171 -8.95 3.26 -21.62
CA ALA A 171 -9.97 4.32 -21.57
C ALA A 171 -9.55 5.60 -22.32
N ASN A 172 -8.26 5.89 -22.39
CA ASN A 172 -7.73 7.01 -23.16
C ASN A 172 -6.47 6.63 -23.96
N ASN A 173 -6.42 5.39 -24.48
CA ASN A 173 -5.30 4.86 -25.26
C ASN A 173 -3.95 4.97 -24.52
N PHE A 174 -3.93 4.69 -23.19
CA PHE A 174 -2.75 4.72 -22.33
C PHE A 174 -2.06 6.12 -22.22
N LYS A 175 -2.73 7.19 -22.57
CA LYS A 175 -2.18 8.55 -22.49
C LYS A 175 -2.03 9.06 -21.06
N GLY A 176 -2.86 8.57 -20.12
CA GLY A 176 -2.78 8.91 -18.71
C GLY A 176 -1.84 7.96 -17.95
N PHE A 177 -1.07 8.52 -17.05
CA PHE A 177 -0.21 7.76 -16.14
C PHE A 177 -0.07 8.44 -14.80
N GLY A 178 0.31 7.68 -13.80
CA GLY A 178 0.56 8.21 -12.47
C GLY A 178 1.43 7.27 -11.65
N GLY A 179 1.84 7.74 -10.49
CA GLY A 179 2.62 6.94 -9.57
C GLY A 179 2.66 7.54 -8.18
N LEU A 180 3.10 6.72 -7.24
CA LEU A 180 3.34 7.10 -5.86
C LEU A 180 4.58 6.35 -5.38
N GLN A 181 5.58 7.09 -4.92
CA GLN A 181 6.75 6.55 -4.23
C GLN A 181 6.66 6.92 -2.76
N TRP A 182 6.94 5.96 -1.87
CA TRP A 182 6.83 6.22 -0.43
C TRP A 182 7.88 5.45 0.38
N GLY A 183 8.17 6.01 1.55
CA GLY A 183 8.85 5.33 2.64
C GLY A 183 7.91 5.17 3.82
N THR A 184 7.99 4.04 4.52
CA THR A 184 7.18 3.77 5.71
C THR A 184 8.08 3.35 6.86
N VAL A 185 7.80 3.87 8.04
CA VAL A 185 8.28 3.36 9.31
C VAL A 185 7.12 2.75 10.08
N THR A 186 7.33 1.56 10.65
CA THR A 186 6.34 0.84 11.45
C THR A 186 6.93 0.45 12.79
N TYR A 187 6.21 0.76 13.85
CA TYR A 187 6.51 0.29 15.20
C TYR A 187 5.47 -0.73 15.64
N GLY A 188 5.94 -1.89 16.13
CA GLY A 188 5.08 -2.97 16.61
C GLY A 188 5.36 -4.31 15.94
N ASN A 189 4.35 -5.15 15.88
CA ASN A 189 4.42 -6.50 15.34
C ASN A 189 3.24 -6.78 14.39
N THR A 190 3.11 -8.03 13.95
CA THR A 190 2.04 -8.44 13.02
C THR A 190 0.62 -8.33 13.58
N ILE A 191 0.46 -8.17 14.89
CA ILE A 191 -0.84 -8.13 15.58
C ILE A 191 -1.22 -6.71 15.94
N ASN A 192 -0.26 -5.96 16.49
CA ASN A 192 -0.44 -4.59 16.95
C ASN A 192 0.69 -3.74 16.38
N ASN A 193 0.36 -2.79 15.54
CA ASN A 193 1.38 -1.91 14.96
C ASN A 193 0.81 -0.55 14.60
N LEU A 194 1.72 0.40 14.47
CA LEU A 194 1.49 1.77 14.09
C LEU A 194 2.49 2.16 13.00
N SER A 195 2.03 2.79 11.96
CA SER A 195 2.86 3.19 10.81
C SER A 195 2.71 4.65 10.49
N PHE A 196 3.81 5.24 10.09
CA PHE A 196 3.86 6.55 9.46
C PHE A 196 4.54 6.40 8.10
N SER A 197 3.98 7.04 7.08
CA SER A 197 4.57 7.04 5.73
C SER A 197 4.64 8.44 5.17
N LEU A 198 5.70 8.66 4.38
CA LEU A 198 5.89 9.85 3.57
C LEU A 198 6.06 9.40 2.12
N GLY A 199 5.31 10.01 1.23
CA GLY A 199 5.36 9.70 -0.19
C GLY A 199 5.26 10.94 -1.07
N TYR A 200 5.47 10.71 -2.36
CA TYR A 200 5.29 11.71 -3.39
C TYR A 200 4.50 11.07 -4.54
N GLY A 201 3.29 11.58 -4.73
CA GLY A 201 2.38 11.15 -5.78
C GLY A 201 2.43 12.09 -6.98
N TYR A 202 2.26 11.53 -8.16
CA TYR A 202 2.12 12.31 -9.39
C TYR A 202 1.11 11.65 -10.33
N ILE A 203 0.38 12.47 -11.08
CA ILE A 203 -0.62 12.02 -12.05
C ILE A 203 -0.68 12.96 -13.25
N LYS A 204 -0.73 12.37 -14.44
CA LYS A 204 -1.11 13.01 -15.70
C LYS A 204 -2.37 12.29 -16.20
N VAL A 205 -3.49 12.99 -16.24
CA VAL A 205 -4.79 12.36 -16.57
C VAL A 205 -4.88 12.00 -18.05
N GLY A 206 -4.14 12.67 -18.91
CA GLY A 206 -4.26 12.55 -20.37
C GLY A 206 -5.52 13.26 -20.89
N ASP A 207 -5.50 13.57 -22.18
CA ASP A 207 -6.63 14.27 -22.81
C ASP A 207 -7.85 13.36 -22.87
N MET A 208 -8.91 13.76 -22.19
CA MET A 208 -10.23 13.14 -22.31
C MET A 208 -11.08 13.82 -23.41
N SER A 209 -10.44 14.59 -24.27
CA SER A 209 -11.09 15.43 -25.30
C SER A 209 -11.83 14.67 -26.41
N SER A 210 -11.83 13.34 -26.40
CA SER A 210 -12.53 12.55 -27.42
C SER A 210 -13.88 11.97 -27.00
N VAL A 211 -14.35 12.25 -25.78
CA VAL A 211 -15.73 11.91 -25.43
C VAL A 211 -16.61 13.10 -25.81
N ALA A 212 -16.93 13.22 -27.09
CA ALA A 212 -18.00 14.08 -27.53
C ALA A 212 -19.30 13.63 -26.85
N VAL A 213 -19.78 14.42 -25.89
CA VAL A 213 -21.10 14.20 -25.31
C VAL A 213 -22.09 14.49 -26.45
N PRO A 214 -22.89 13.48 -26.90
CA PRO A 214 -23.84 13.71 -27.96
C PRO A 214 -24.85 14.78 -27.50
N GLY A 215 -24.96 15.86 -28.24
CA GLY A 215 -25.90 16.95 -27.96
C GLY A 215 -25.30 18.28 -27.52
N THR A 216 -23.98 18.41 -27.38
CA THR A 216 -23.37 19.71 -27.14
C THR A 216 -23.14 20.43 -28.46
N TYR A 217 -23.92 21.50 -28.69
CA TYR A 217 -23.70 22.39 -29.86
C TYR A 217 -22.39 23.15 -29.63
N VAL A 218 -21.34 22.80 -30.37
CA VAL A 218 -20.12 23.59 -30.45
C VAL A 218 -20.37 24.68 -31.45
N SER A 219 -20.45 25.93 -31.01
CA SER A 219 -20.58 27.07 -31.92
C SER A 219 -19.33 27.20 -32.81
N PRO A 220 -19.46 27.25 -34.11
CA PRO A 220 -18.30 27.36 -35.04
C PRO A 220 -17.46 28.62 -34.85
N ASN A 221 -17.93 29.62 -34.12
CA ASN A 221 -17.28 30.92 -33.94
C ASN A 221 -16.55 31.13 -32.62
N TYR A 222 -16.49 30.08 -31.75
CA TYR A 222 -15.63 30.15 -30.58
C TYR A 222 -14.32 29.47 -30.93
N PRO A 223 -13.17 30.15 -30.77
CA PRO A 223 -11.89 29.47 -30.84
C PRO A 223 -11.91 28.34 -29.81
N MET A 224 -11.93 27.10 -30.29
CA MET A 224 -11.68 25.98 -29.44
C MET A 224 -10.37 26.28 -28.71
N TYR A 225 -10.44 26.35 -27.40
CA TYR A 225 -9.23 26.39 -26.56
C TYR A 225 -8.37 25.23 -27.01
N ASN A 226 -7.18 25.51 -27.50
CA ASN A 226 -6.19 24.50 -27.84
C ASN A 226 -6.11 23.53 -26.69
N ASP A 227 -6.15 22.24 -26.98
CA ASP A 227 -5.90 21.15 -26.05
C ASP A 227 -4.57 21.39 -25.34
N GLU A 228 -4.59 22.20 -24.26
CA GLU A 228 -3.46 22.24 -23.35
C GLU A 228 -3.39 20.85 -22.74
N GLU A 229 -2.33 20.10 -23.06
CA GLU A 229 -2.07 18.80 -22.47
C GLU A 229 -2.27 18.89 -20.96
N SER A 230 -3.08 18.00 -20.40
CA SER A 230 -3.33 17.98 -18.96
C SER A 230 -2.00 18.03 -18.20
N PRO A 231 -1.78 19.04 -17.35
CA PRO A 231 -0.49 19.20 -16.67
C PRO A 231 -0.20 18.02 -15.76
N LEU A 232 1.07 17.66 -15.63
CA LEU A 232 1.51 16.69 -14.62
C LEU A 232 1.31 17.32 -13.25
N ARG A 233 0.39 16.76 -12.48
CA ARG A 233 0.13 17.16 -11.08
C ARG A 233 0.93 16.27 -10.16
N ALA A 234 1.55 16.84 -9.15
CA ALA A 234 2.34 16.11 -8.18
C ALA A 234 2.15 16.71 -6.79
N SER A 235 2.20 15.85 -5.77
CA SER A 235 1.97 16.29 -4.40
C SER A 235 2.66 15.38 -3.38
N PRO A 236 3.15 15.94 -2.28
CA PRO A 236 3.54 15.14 -1.12
C PRO A 236 2.30 14.50 -0.49
N ILE A 237 2.47 13.27 -0.02
CA ILE A 237 1.44 12.48 0.64
C ILE A 237 1.99 11.98 1.97
N PHE A 238 1.26 12.25 3.03
CA PHE A 238 1.56 11.77 4.37
C PHE A 238 0.50 10.75 4.76
N SER A 239 0.89 9.67 5.44
CA SER A 239 -0.09 8.74 5.99
C SER A 239 0.25 8.35 7.41
N PHE A 240 -0.80 8.10 8.19
CA PHE A 240 -0.70 7.57 9.54
C PHE A 240 -1.75 6.48 9.70
N ALA A 241 -1.31 5.28 10.05
CA ALA A 241 -2.18 4.12 10.09
C ALA A 241 -1.78 3.17 11.23
N GLY A 242 -2.73 2.38 11.70
CA GLY A 242 -2.49 1.43 12.78
C GLY A 242 -3.52 0.34 12.84
N ILE A 243 -3.14 -0.77 13.46
CA ILE A 243 -4.03 -1.90 13.72
C ILE A 243 -3.76 -2.45 15.11
N VAL A 244 -4.83 -2.80 15.81
CA VAL A 244 -4.79 -3.43 17.12
C VAL A 244 -5.79 -4.57 17.20
N LYS A 245 -5.35 -5.70 17.74
CA LYS A 245 -6.21 -6.85 17.97
C LYS A 245 -7.11 -6.59 19.19
N VAL A 246 -8.41 -6.72 19.00
CA VAL A 246 -9.41 -6.53 20.09
C VAL A 246 -10.05 -7.84 20.51
N SER A 247 -10.02 -8.88 19.68
CA SER A 247 -10.53 -10.21 20.04
C SER A 247 -9.76 -11.32 19.32
N LYS A 248 -10.10 -12.59 19.58
CA LYS A 248 -9.51 -13.74 18.87
C LYS A 248 -9.72 -13.69 17.35
N LYS A 249 -10.80 -13.06 16.90
CA LYS A 249 -11.17 -13.02 15.48
C LYS A 249 -11.28 -11.61 14.90
N ALA A 250 -11.09 -10.55 15.69
CA ALA A 250 -11.28 -9.18 15.25
C ALA A 250 -10.12 -8.27 15.63
N SER A 251 -9.79 -7.35 14.72
CA SER A 251 -8.86 -6.25 14.93
C SER A 251 -9.53 -4.94 14.54
N LEU A 252 -9.29 -3.89 15.31
CA LEU A 252 -9.59 -2.52 14.92
C LEU A 252 -8.40 -1.97 14.15
N PHE A 253 -8.66 -1.19 13.15
CA PHE A 253 -7.63 -0.43 12.43
C PHE A 253 -8.14 0.95 12.08
N PHE A 254 -7.21 1.83 11.82
CA PHE A 254 -7.45 3.08 11.12
C PHE A 254 -6.37 3.25 10.05
N ASP A 255 -6.73 3.95 8.99
CA ASP A 255 -5.83 4.31 7.89
C ASP A 255 -6.14 5.73 7.48
N SER A 256 -5.16 6.61 7.46
CA SER A 256 -5.35 8.01 7.10
C SER A 256 -4.28 8.48 6.15
N MET A 257 -4.68 9.36 5.23
CA MET A 257 -3.79 9.99 4.27
C MET A 257 -4.15 11.47 4.14
N ILE A 258 -3.13 12.30 3.99
CA ILE A 258 -3.26 13.70 3.62
C ILE A 258 -2.37 13.99 2.42
N SER A 259 -2.92 14.65 1.43
CA SER A 259 -2.23 15.15 0.24
C SER A 259 -2.39 16.67 0.18
N ILE A 260 -1.32 17.38 -0.15
CA ILE A 260 -1.32 18.82 -0.27
C ILE A 260 -0.79 19.15 -1.66
N SER A 261 -1.62 19.77 -2.49
CA SER A 261 -1.24 20.15 -3.86
C SER A 261 -1.54 21.61 -4.14
N GLU A 262 -0.69 22.23 -4.93
CA GLU A 262 -0.95 23.53 -5.52
C GLU A 262 -1.60 23.29 -6.89
N GLN A 263 -2.70 23.97 -7.13
CA GLN A 263 -3.42 23.89 -8.41
C GLN A 263 -3.59 25.29 -8.99
N GLU A 264 -3.18 25.44 -10.25
CA GLU A 264 -3.51 26.64 -11.01
C GLU A 264 -4.98 26.56 -11.44
N LYS A 265 -5.79 27.49 -10.97
CA LYS A 265 -7.18 27.67 -11.44
C LYS A 265 -7.25 28.89 -12.33
N THR A 266 -7.83 28.68 -13.50
CA THR A 266 -8.11 29.77 -14.44
C THR A 266 -9.53 30.24 -14.25
N PHE A 267 -9.70 31.49 -13.87
CA PHE A 267 -11.00 32.15 -13.78
C PHE A 267 -11.20 33.01 -15.01
N THR A 268 -12.28 32.77 -15.74
CA THR A 268 -12.64 33.53 -16.91
C THR A 268 -13.85 34.41 -16.57
N ALA A 269 -13.68 35.71 -16.56
CA ALA A 269 -14.78 36.64 -16.44
C ALA A 269 -15.32 37.01 -17.81
N PHE A 270 -16.62 36.90 -17.98
CA PHE A 270 -17.33 37.31 -19.19
C PHE A 270 -18.06 38.60 -18.85
N GLU A 271 -17.81 39.66 -19.61
CA GLU A 271 -18.63 40.85 -19.63
C GLU A 271 -19.47 40.84 -20.90
N GLY A 272 -20.77 41.04 -20.76
CA GLY A 272 -21.64 41.25 -21.89
C GLY A 272 -21.30 42.58 -22.55
N GLY A 273 -20.92 42.56 -23.80
CA GLY A 273 -20.65 43.77 -24.58
C GLY A 273 -21.64 43.90 -25.73
N TYR A 274 -22.09 45.11 -25.97
CA TYR A 274 -22.89 45.43 -27.16
C TYR A 274 -21.97 45.80 -28.29
N ASP A 275 -22.05 45.08 -29.41
CA ASP A 275 -21.31 45.41 -30.63
C ASP A 275 -22.11 46.47 -31.40
N PRO A 276 -21.61 47.71 -31.46
CA PRO A 276 -22.33 48.81 -32.14
C PRO A 276 -22.47 48.61 -33.66
N GLN A 277 -21.63 47.73 -34.27
CA GLN A 277 -21.67 47.51 -35.70
C GLN A 277 -22.66 46.42 -36.10
N THR A 278 -22.85 45.42 -35.27
CA THR A 278 -23.74 44.28 -35.53
C THR A 278 -25.04 44.34 -34.80
N GLY A 279 -25.16 45.21 -33.78
CA GLY A 279 -26.36 45.36 -32.93
C GLY A 279 -26.64 44.13 -32.05
N LYS A 280 -25.66 43.25 -31.87
CA LYS A 280 -25.81 42.01 -31.10
C LYS A 280 -25.03 42.09 -29.80
N GLU A 281 -25.63 41.59 -28.74
CA GLU A 281 -24.89 41.28 -27.52
C GLU A 281 -23.99 40.10 -27.77
N SER A 282 -22.71 40.26 -27.50
CA SER A 282 -21.72 39.18 -27.57
C SER A 282 -20.98 39.11 -26.25
N PRO A 283 -20.87 37.94 -25.65
CA PRO A 283 -20.05 37.80 -24.48
C PRO A 283 -18.58 37.95 -24.86
N PHE A 284 -17.93 38.97 -24.31
CA PHE A 284 -16.47 39.12 -24.44
C PHE A 284 -15.77 38.53 -23.21
N ILE A 285 -14.68 37.81 -23.48
CA ILE A 285 -13.76 37.41 -22.40
C ILE A 285 -12.96 38.66 -22.01
N THR A 286 -13.32 39.28 -20.90
CA THR A 286 -12.68 40.52 -20.45
C THR A 286 -11.46 40.28 -19.58
N LYS A 287 -11.41 39.17 -18.86
CA LYS A 287 -10.31 38.89 -17.97
C LYS A 287 -10.12 37.39 -17.74
N VAL A 288 -8.91 36.93 -18.01
CA VAL A 288 -8.46 35.61 -17.57
C VAL A 288 -7.50 35.80 -16.40
N THR A 289 -7.90 35.36 -15.23
CA THR A 289 -7.06 35.41 -14.02
C THR A 289 -6.62 33.98 -13.70
N ARG A 290 -5.32 33.77 -13.54
CA ARG A 290 -4.74 32.52 -13.08
C ARG A 290 -4.34 32.67 -11.62
N GLU A 291 -4.85 31.83 -10.77
CA GLU A 291 -4.52 31.83 -9.36
C GLU A 291 -4.03 30.45 -8.94
N ASN A 292 -2.91 30.43 -8.24
CA ASN A 292 -2.43 29.22 -7.60
C ASN A 292 -3.20 29.02 -6.28
N LEU A 293 -3.99 27.97 -6.22
CA LEU A 293 -4.77 27.61 -5.04
C LEU A 293 -4.21 26.34 -4.41
N TRP A 294 -4.00 26.41 -3.11
CA TRP A 294 -3.66 25.22 -2.33
C TRP A 294 -4.91 24.40 -2.06
N THR A 295 -4.87 23.16 -2.49
CA THR A 295 -5.92 22.17 -2.25
C THR A 295 -5.34 21.05 -1.39
N SER A 296 -6.01 20.72 -0.30
CA SER A 296 -5.68 19.56 0.51
C SER A 296 -6.78 18.52 0.47
N ALA A 297 -6.40 17.26 0.33
CA ALA A 297 -7.30 16.13 0.44
C ALA A 297 -6.91 15.30 1.66
N PHE A 298 -7.86 15.05 2.53
CA PHE A 298 -7.71 14.22 3.72
C PHE A 298 -8.66 13.03 3.64
N ILE A 299 -8.14 11.86 3.92
CA ILE A 299 -8.91 10.61 3.98
C ILE A 299 -8.66 9.97 5.34
N LEU A 300 -9.74 9.59 6.03
CA LEU A 300 -9.68 8.82 7.27
C LEU A 300 -10.59 7.60 7.15
N MET A 301 -10.05 6.43 7.42
CA MET A 301 -10.73 5.15 7.26
C MET A 301 -10.61 4.31 8.54
N PRO A 302 -11.41 4.59 9.58
CA PRO A 302 -11.57 3.67 10.69
C PRO A 302 -12.32 2.41 10.23
N GLY A 303 -11.93 1.26 10.78
CA GLY A 303 -12.55 0.01 10.38
C GLY A 303 -12.23 -1.17 11.28
N MET A 304 -12.83 -2.29 10.92
CA MET A 304 -12.63 -3.58 11.57
C MET A 304 -12.23 -4.63 10.56
N ARG A 305 -11.28 -5.47 10.94
CA ARG A 305 -10.87 -6.65 10.18
C ARG A 305 -11.24 -7.90 10.96
N PHE A 306 -11.93 -8.81 10.28
CA PHE A 306 -12.40 -10.07 10.83
C PHE A 306 -11.63 -11.23 10.21
N LYS A 307 -11.02 -12.08 11.05
CA LYS A 307 -10.42 -13.33 10.62
C LYS A 307 -11.53 -14.37 10.40
N ILE A 308 -11.72 -14.81 9.16
CA ILE A 308 -12.69 -15.87 8.82
C ILE A 308 -11.99 -17.22 8.94
N LYS A 309 -10.83 -17.38 8.30
CA LYS A 309 -9.95 -18.55 8.32
C LYS A 309 -8.50 -18.09 8.40
N GLU A 310 -7.55 -19.02 8.52
CA GLU A 310 -6.11 -18.70 8.47
C GLU A 310 -5.70 -18.01 7.16
N THR A 311 -6.40 -18.33 6.06
CA THR A 311 -6.12 -17.84 4.73
C THR A 311 -7.12 -16.78 4.24
N GLN A 312 -8.07 -16.35 5.09
CA GLN A 312 -9.14 -15.44 4.68
C GLN A 312 -9.47 -14.42 5.76
N SER A 313 -9.62 -13.19 5.35
CA SER A 313 -10.09 -12.09 6.20
C SER A 313 -11.10 -11.23 5.46
N PHE A 314 -12.05 -10.70 6.22
CA PHE A 314 -13.00 -9.70 5.74
C PHE A 314 -12.77 -8.39 6.49
N GLN A 315 -12.81 -7.28 5.81
CA GLN A 315 -12.59 -5.96 6.37
C GLN A 315 -13.71 -5.01 5.96
N VAL A 316 -14.18 -4.26 6.93
CA VAL A 316 -15.17 -3.20 6.78
C VAL A 316 -14.57 -1.91 7.31
N SER A 317 -14.72 -0.82 6.56
CA SER A 317 -14.32 0.51 7.02
C SER A 317 -15.27 1.58 6.47
N LEU A 318 -15.26 2.73 7.13
CA LEU A 318 -15.94 3.91 6.67
C LEU A 318 -14.88 4.95 6.30
N ALA A 319 -14.73 5.22 5.01
CA ALA A 319 -13.84 6.28 4.54
C ALA A 319 -14.54 7.62 4.65
N GLY A 320 -14.02 8.52 5.46
CA GLY A 320 -14.34 9.94 5.42
C GLY A 320 -13.36 10.63 4.48
N ILE A 321 -13.85 11.14 3.36
CA ILE A 321 -13.05 11.90 2.40
C ILE A 321 -13.40 13.37 2.56
N SER A 322 -12.41 14.22 2.79
CA SER A 322 -12.55 15.66 2.87
C SER A 322 -11.61 16.33 1.90
N VAL A 323 -12.15 17.16 1.04
CA VAL A 323 -11.38 18.02 0.14
C VAL A 323 -11.57 19.46 0.59
N MET A 324 -10.49 20.14 0.86
CA MET A 324 -10.46 21.52 1.33
C MET A 324 -9.71 22.39 0.33
N ASP A 325 -10.37 23.42 -0.14
CA ASP A 325 -9.83 24.51 -0.94
C ASP A 325 -9.94 25.82 -0.10
N LYS A 326 -9.30 26.89 -0.55
CA LYS A 326 -9.29 28.18 0.15
C LYS A 326 -10.69 28.71 0.50
N ASN A 327 -11.68 28.42 -0.34
CA ASN A 327 -13.02 28.97 -0.23
C ASN A 327 -14.11 27.91 0.02
N GLU A 328 -13.81 26.63 -0.14
CA GLU A 328 -14.81 25.57 -0.06
C GLU A 328 -14.25 24.34 0.63
N SER A 329 -15.08 23.64 1.36
CA SER A 329 -14.79 22.31 1.86
C SER A 329 -15.96 21.38 1.58
N SER A 330 -15.66 20.21 1.05
CA SER A 330 -16.66 19.15 0.88
C SER A 330 -16.19 17.88 1.57
N SER A 331 -17.11 17.20 2.24
CA SER A 331 -16.81 15.95 2.92
C SER A 331 -17.94 14.97 2.70
N PHE A 332 -17.59 13.71 2.44
CA PHE A 332 -18.57 12.66 2.27
C PHE A 332 -18.06 11.34 2.84
N PRO A 333 -18.93 10.57 3.51
CA PRO A 333 -18.62 9.23 3.99
C PRO A 333 -18.82 8.21 2.87
N PHE A 334 -17.98 7.17 2.90
CA PHE A 334 -18.00 6.12 1.90
C PHE A 334 -17.66 4.77 2.51
N PRO A 335 -18.53 3.76 2.45
CA PRO A 335 -18.25 2.45 2.98
C PRO A 335 -17.25 1.70 2.08
N LEU A 336 -16.30 1.04 2.69
CA LEU A 336 -15.31 0.21 2.02
C LEU A 336 -15.36 -1.20 2.55
N LEU A 337 -15.42 -2.14 1.65
CA LEU A 337 -15.43 -3.57 1.91
C LEU A 337 -14.26 -4.22 1.21
N HIS A 338 -13.50 -5.07 1.93
CA HIS A 338 -12.40 -5.84 1.37
C HIS A 338 -12.49 -7.30 1.80
N TRP A 339 -12.29 -8.17 0.86
CA TRP A 339 -12.08 -9.59 1.07
C TRP A 339 -10.65 -9.95 0.74
N TYR A 340 -9.95 -10.57 1.66
CA TYR A 340 -8.57 -10.99 1.49
C TYR A 340 -8.47 -12.50 1.44
N PHE A 341 -7.67 -13.02 0.52
CA PHE A 341 -7.42 -14.44 0.30
C PHE A 341 -5.91 -14.67 0.18
N LYS A 342 -5.39 -15.59 0.97
CA LYS A 342 -4.00 -16.08 0.88
C LYS A 342 -3.99 -17.37 0.05
N PHE A 343 -3.02 -17.52 -0.86
CA PHE A 343 -2.85 -18.69 -1.72
C PHE A 343 -1.38 -19.04 -1.94
#